data_4203acb4e4126239b99c4aa586ce8ee3
#
_entry.id   4203acb4e4126239b99c4aa586ce8ee3
#
_cell.length_a   1.000
_cell.length_b   1.000
_cell.length_c   1.000
_cell.angle_alpha   90.00
_cell.angle_beta   90.00
_cell.angle_gamma   90.00
#
_symmetry.space_group_name_H-M   'P 1'
#
loop_
_entity.id
_entity.type
_entity.pdbx_description
1 polymer ?
#
loop_
_entity_poly.entity_id
_entity_poly.type
_entity_poly.pdbx_seq_one_letter_code
_entity_poly.pdbx_strand_id
1 'polypeptide(L)'
;MKELVPKDNYGIFADSRDTARVDSVFVAKVFGREHKTVLKAIENLDCSEEFNRQNFMPTSYKDSQGRKQKAVAMTKDGFTFLVMGFTGKKAARFKEMYIRRFNDMEQFIKALVSARKEFPLLTENIKLLHEDPKPYHFSNECDMINRLVLGMSAKQFRQAHNIEKSGSIRPYLTDEQIRLLDILQKADVGLLIAVPDFEQRKQHLKNYLLKLQQKTA
;
A
#
# COMPACT_ATOMS: atom_id res chain seq x y z
N MET A 1 7.83 14.82 2.96
CA MET A 1 6.98 13.95 2.12
C MET A 1 6.01 13.24 3.04
N LYS A 2 4.71 13.22 2.73
CA LYS A 2 3.73 12.49 3.53
C LYS A 2 3.75 11.03 3.05
N GLU A 3 4.14 10.11 3.93
CA GLU A 3 4.14 8.68 3.61
C GLU A 3 2.70 8.18 3.50
N LEU A 4 2.38 7.47 2.43
CA LEU A 4 1.07 6.84 2.23
C LEU A 4 0.97 5.53 3.02
N VAL A 5 2.06 4.76 3.01
CA VAL A 5 2.24 3.53 3.77
C VAL A 5 3.44 3.71 4.68
N PRO A 6 3.33 3.46 6.00
CA PRO A 6 4.44 3.56 6.92
C PRO A 6 5.60 2.65 6.51
N LYS A 7 6.81 3.09 6.83
CA LYS A 7 8.03 2.35 6.58
C LYS A 7 8.02 1.00 7.31
N ASP A 8 8.18 -0.08 6.57
CA ASP A 8 8.21 -1.43 7.13
C ASP A 8 9.59 -1.80 7.70
N ASN A 9 9.70 -3.04 8.24
CA ASN A 9 10.95 -3.55 8.80
C ASN A 9 12.07 -3.71 7.76
N TYR A 10 11.74 -3.66 6.46
CA TYR A 10 12.68 -3.68 5.34
C TYR A 10 13.00 -2.28 4.82
N GLY A 11 12.50 -1.23 5.48
CA GLY A 11 12.72 0.16 5.13
C GLY A 11 12.00 0.61 3.86
N ILE A 12 11.02 -0.16 3.39
CA ILE A 12 10.20 0.18 2.23
C ILE A 12 9.00 1.00 2.68
N PHE A 13 8.70 2.06 1.96
CA PHE A 13 7.56 2.95 2.21
C PHE A 13 6.94 3.40 0.88
N ALA A 14 5.70 3.86 0.91
CA ALA A 14 5.06 4.49 -0.25
C ALA A 14 5.18 6.02 -0.16
N ASP A 15 5.64 6.64 -1.22
CA ASP A 15 5.67 8.10 -1.32
C ASP A 15 4.30 8.69 -1.68
N SER A 16 4.21 10.03 -1.77
CA SER A 16 2.96 10.73 -2.11
C SER A 16 2.46 10.49 -3.54
N ARG A 17 3.23 9.78 -4.38
CA ARG A 17 2.89 9.38 -5.75
C ARG A 17 2.54 7.89 -5.85
N ASP A 18 2.25 7.26 -4.72
CA ASP A 18 1.95 5.83 -4.62
C ASP A 18 3.08 4.91 -5.12
N THR A 19 4.33 5.39 -5.02
CA THR A 19 5.51 4.65 -5.46
C THR A 19 6.24 4.04 -4.27
N ALA A 20 6.52 2.73 -4.34
CA ALA A 20 7.33 2.04 -3.33
C ALA A 20 8.79 2.52 -3.41
N ARG A 21 9.34 2.95 -2.26
CA ARG A 21 10.70 3.46 -2.14
C ARG A 21 11.42 2.87 -0.95
N VAL A 22 12.74 2.89 -1.02
CA VAL A 22 13.65 2.60 0.10
C VAL A 22 14.63 3.74 0.25
N ASP A 23 15.04 4.04 1.48
CA ASP A 23 16.04 5.09 1.70
C ASP A 23 17.48 4.57 1.79
N SER A 24 18.41 5.44 1.47
CA SER A 24 19.85 5.16 1.47
C SER A 24 20.41 4.80 2.86
N VAL A 25 19.78 5.26 3.95
CA VAL A 25 20.20 4.95 5.33
C VAL A 25 19.94 3.48 5.62
N PHE A 26 18.75 3.00 5.25
CA PHE A 26 18.40 1.60 5.41
C PHE A 26 19.29 0.67 4.58
N VAL A 27 19.54 1.05 3.31
CA VAL A 27 20.47 0.31 2.44
C VAL A 27 21.85 0.22 3.07
N ALA A 28 22.38 1.32 3.62
CA ALA A 28 23.66 1.33 4.32
C ALA A 28 23.67 0.34 5.49
N LYS A 29 22.65 0.38 6.34
CA LYS A 29 22.50 -0.50 7.51
C LYS A 29 22.50 -1.97 7.10
N VAL A 30 21.72 -2.32 6.10
CA VAL A 30 21.54 -3.71 5.66
C VAL A 30 22.80 -4.30 5.04
N PHE A 31 23.47 -3.55 4.19
CA PHE A 31 24.71 -4.00 3.55
C PHE A 31 25.95 -3.82 4.44
N GLY A 32 25.79 -3.29 5.66
CA GLY A 32 26.90 -3.06 6.59
C GLY A 32 27.90 -2.04 6.04
N ARG A 33 27.41 -1.01 5.33
CA ARG A 33 28.23 0.05 4.75
C ARG A 33 27.98 1.37 5.48
N GLU A 34 28.98 2.24 5.50
CA GLU A 34 28.76 3.59 5.96
C GLU A 34 27.79 4.34 5.03
N HIS A 35 26.85 5.09 5.59
CA HIS A 35 25.87 5.85 4.82
C HIS A 35 26.51 6.83 3.82
N LYS A 36 27.62 7.46 4.24
CA LYS A 36 28.42 8.34 3.36
C LYS A 36 28.94 7.61 2.12
N THR A 37 29.34 6.35 2.27
CA THR A 37 29.81 5.53 1.14
C THR A 37 28.66 5.18 0.19
N VAL A 38 27.45 4.92 0.72
CA VAL A 38 26.26 4.68 -0.12
C VAL A 38 25.86 5.93 -0.89
N LEU A 39 25.89 7.11 -0.24
CA LEU A 39 25.60 8.38 -0.92
C LEU A 39 26.59 8.66 -2.05
N LYS A 40 27.90 8.46 -1.80
CA LYS A 40 28.91 8.58 -2.85
C LYS A 40 28.71 7.60 -4.00
N ALA A 41 28.31 6.36 -3.69
CA ALA A 41 28.00 5.37 -4.72
C ALA A 41 26.82 5.81 -5.59
N ILE A 42 25.77 6.44 -5.00
CA ILE A 42 24.63 6.99 -5.74
C ILE A 42 25.08 8.17 -6.62
N GLU A 43 25.88 9.08 -6.08
CA GLU A 43 26.41 10.25 -6.82
C GLU A 43 27.28 9.86 -8.01
N ASN A 44 28.01 8.72 -7.89
CA ASN A 44 28.93 8.24 -8.91
C ASN A 44 28.32 7.15 -9.81
N LEU A 45 27.00 6.96 -9.80
CA LEU A 45 26.35 6.01 -10.73
C LEU A 45 26.46 6.52 -12.16
N ASP A 46 27.03 5.69 -13.01
CA ASP A 46 27.10 5.94 -14.46
C ASP A 46 25.78 5.56 -15.12
N CYS A 47 24.77 6.41 -14.92
CA CYS A 47 23.43 6.25 -15.48
C CYS A 47 22.97 7.56 -16.14
N SER A 48 21.99 7.47 -17.04
CA SER A 48 21.44 8.67 -17.67
C SER A 48 20.82 9.64 -16.65
N GLU A 49 20.83 10.93 -16.96
CA GLU A 49 20.18 11.95 -16.11
C GLU A 49 18.68 11.67 -15.92
N GLU A 50 18.02 11.16 -16.94
CA GLU A 50 16.61 10.78 -16.88
C GLU A 50 16.39 9.65 -15.89
N PHE A 51 17.20 8.57 -15.98
CA PHE A 51 17.12 7.45 -15.02
C PHE A 51 17.39 7.92 -13.60
N ASN A 52 18.42 8.76 -13.41
CA ASN A 52 18.76 9.32 -12.09
C ASN A 52 17.58 10.09 -11.50
N ARG A 53 17.01 11.02 -12.25
CA ARG A 53 15.90 11.87 -11.81
C ARG A 53 14.62 11.08 -11.47
N GLN A 54 14.34 10.02 -12.20
CA GLN A 54 13.16 9.17 -11.95
C GLN A 54 13.33 8.28 -10.73
N ASN A 55 14.54 7.80 -10.47
CA ASN A 55 14.80 6.72 -9.54
C ASN A 55 15.43 7.14 -8.22
N PHE A 56 16.09 8.30 -8.17
CA PHE A 56 16.77 8.80 -6.97
C PHE A 56 16.23 10.17 -6.57
N MET A 57 15.56 10.23 -5.43
CA MET A 57 14.95 11.46 -4.94
C MET A 57 15.64 11.94 -3.67
N PRO A 58 16.20 13.14 -3.67
CA PRO A 58 16.76 13.74 -2.46
C PRO A 58 15.73 13.80 -1.34
N THR A 59 16.11 13.38 -0.16
CA THR A 59 15.31 13.42 1.06
C THR A 59 16.20 13.71 2.28
N SER A 60 15.64 13.59 3.48
CA SER A 60 16.40 13.77 4.71
C SER A 60 15.86 12.88 5.83
N TYR A 61 16.72 12.58 6.79
CA TYR A 61 16.35 11.89 8.02
C TYR A 61 16.91 12.65 9.23
N LYS A 62 16.42 12.32 10.43
CA LYS A 62 17.00 12.81 11.68
C LYS A 62 17.96 11.75 12.23
N ASP A 63 19.21 12.18 12.53
CA ASP A 63 20.18 11.33 13.18
C ASP A 63 19.83 11.09 14.67
N SER A 64 20.63 10.30 15.37
CA SER A 64 20.44 10.01 16.81
C SER A 64 20.52 11.25 17.72
N GLN A 65 21.04 12.36 17.22
CA GLN A 65 21.11 13.64 17.92
C GLN A 65 20.00 14.61 17.46
N GLY A 66 19.03 14.14 16.65
CA GLY A 66 17.93 14.95 16.15
C GLY A 66 18.30 15.90 15.00
N ARG A 67 19.53 15.87 14.49
CA ARG A 67 20.00 16.74 13.42
C ARG A 67 19.53 16.22 12.07
N LYS A 68 19.09 17.13 11.20
CA LYS A 68 18.66 16.80 9.84
C LYS A 68 19.88 16.46 8.97
N GLN A 69 19.90 15.26 8.42
CA GLN A 69 20.95 14.74 7.56
C GLN A 69 20.39 14.42 6.16
N LYS A 70 21.26 14.54 5.13
CA LYS A 70 20.89 14.17 3.75
C LYS A 70 20.66 12.68 3.63
N ALA A 71 19.66 12.29 2.84
CA ALA A 71 19.42 10.92 2.40
C ALA A 71 18.86 10.92 0.98
N VAL A 72 18.77 9.76 0.37
CA VAL A 72 18.17 9.56 -0.95
C VAL A 72 17.11 8.46 -0.84
N ALA A 73 15.90 8.76 -1.28
CA ALA A 73 14.83 7.79 -1.46
C ALA A 73 14.90 7.25 -2.89
N MET A 74 14.98 5.94 -3.05
CA MET A 74 15.13 5.31 -4.36
C MET A 74 13.99 4.33 -4.64
N THR A 75 13.60 4.22 -5.91
CA THR A 75 12.65 3.23 -6.38
C THR A 75 13.27 1.82 -6.36
N LYS A 76 12.47 0.81 -6.68
CA LYS A 76 12.97 -0.56 -6.92
C LYS A 76 14.10 -0.57 -7.97
N ASP A 77 13.93 0.16 -9.07
CA ASP A 77 14.90 0.18 -10.16
C ASP A 77 16.19 0.91 -9.75
N GLY A 78 16.08 2.05 -9.05
CA GLY A 78 17.22 2.74 -8.48
C GLY A 78 17.98 1.89 -7.46
N PHE A 79 17.26 1.21 -6.56
CA PHE A 79 17.86 0.26 -5.62
C PHE A 79 18.56 -0.90 -6.35
N THR A 80 17.89 -1.51 -7.33
CA THR A 80 18.45 -2.62 -8.10
C THR A 80 19.73 -2.18 -8.82
N PHE A 81 19.70 -1.02 -9.47
CA PHE A 81 20.85 -0.47 -10.18
C PHE A 81 22.04 -0.22 -9.21
N LEU A 82 21.79 0.42 -8.08
CA LEU A 82 22.81 0.68 -7.05
C LEU A 82 23.45 -0.63 -6.54
N VAL A 83 22.61 -1.63 -6.19
CA VAL A 83 23.09 -2.86 -5.57
C VAL A 83 23.63 -3.90 -6.55
N MET A 84 23.43 -3.71 -7.86
CA MET A 84 24.12 -4.49 -8.88
C MET A 84 25.66 -4.46 -8.71
N GLY A 85 26.21 -3.33 -8.29
CA GLY A 85 27.61 -3.17 -7.97
C GLY A 85 28.09 -3.86 -6.66
N PHE A 86 27.15 -4.33 -5.81
CA PHE A 86 27.52 -5.01 -4.56
C PHE A 86 27.75 -6.50 -4.83
N THR A 87 28.83 -7.05 -4.32
CA THR A 87 29.25 -8.44 -4.56
C THR A 87 29.19 -9.31 -3.30
N GLY A 88 29.21 -10.66 -3.48
CA GLY A 88 29.30 -11.65 -2.42
C GLY A 88 27.95 -12.34 -2.10
N LYS A 89 28.04 -13.58 -1.55
CA LYS A 89 26.85 -14.43 -1.27
C LYS A 89 25.80 -13.76 -0.39
N LYS A 90 26.23 -13.01 0.63
CA LYS A 90 25.32 -12.28 1.54
C LYS A 90 24.55 -11.20 0.79
N ALA A 91 25.23 -10.47 -0.10
CA ALA A 91 24.60 -9.45 -0.95
C ALA A 91 23.61 -10.06 -1.95
N ALA A 92 23.94 -11.20 -2.57
CA ALA A 92 23.04 -11.89 -3.50
C ALA A 92 21.72 -12.31 -2.83
N ARG A 93 21.78 -13.03 -1.70
CA ARG A 93 20.59 -13.43 -0.94
C ARG A 93 19.72 -12.23 -0.55
N PHE A 94 20.36 -11.15 -0.13
CA PHE A 94 19.63 -9.95 0.26
C PHE A 94 18.95 -9.29 -0.94
N LYS A 95 19.62 -9.23 -2.11
CA LYS A 95 19.04 -8.71 -3.35
C LYS A 95 17.74 -9.42 -3.72
N GLU A 96 17.77 -10.77 -3.70
CA GLU A 96 16.58 -11.58 -4.01
C GLU A 96 15.44 -11.33 -3.04
N MET A 97 15.73 -11.32 -1.74
CA MET A 97 14.73 -11.03 -0.70
C MET A 97 14.14 -9.63 -0.87
N TYR A 98 14.99 -8.64 -1.15
CA TYR A 98 14.57 -7.25 -1.29
C TYR A 98 13.71 -7.03 -2.55
N ILE A 99 14.07 -7.65 -3.66
CA ILE A 99 13.27 -7.62 -4.91
C ILE A 99 11.89 -8.22 -4.67
N ARG A 100 11.81 -9.37 -3.99
CA ARG A 100 10.51 -9.97 -3.63
C ARG A 100 9.68 -9.00 -2.81
N ARG A 101 10.27 -8.40 -1.77
CA ARG A 101 9.55 -7.47 -0.89
C ARG A 101 9.08 -6.20 -1.61
N PHE A 102 9.88 -5.68 -2.56
CA PHE A 102 9.42 -4.58 -3.41
C PHE A 102 8.21 -4.96 -4.25
N ASN A 103 8.24 -6.15 -4.85
CA ASN A 103 7.11 -6.64 -5.64
C ASN A 103 5.84 -6.76 -4.78
N ASP A 104 5.95 -7.31 -3.57
CA ASP A 104 4.85 -7.42 -2.62
C ASP A 104 4.29 -6.04 -2.27
N MET A 105 5.18 -5.08 -1.94
CA MET A 105 4.77 -3.72 -1.61
C MET A 105 4.12 -2.99 -2.79
N GLU A 106 4.63 -3.17 -4.02
CA GLU A 106 4.01 -2.61 -5.22
C GLU A 106 2.59 -3.16 -5.44
N GLN A 107 2.39 -4.47 -5.24
CA GLN A 107 1.04 -5.07 -5.33
C GLN A 107 0.12 -4.51 -4.25
N PHE A 108 0.62 -4.37 -3.02
CA PHE A 108 -0.11 -3.76 -1.92
C PHE A 108 -0.55 -2.32 -2.23
N ILE A 109 0.38 -1.49 -2.74
CA ILE A 109 0.08 -0.10 -3.13
C ILE A 109 -0.96 -0.06 -4.26
N LYS A 110 -0.82 -0.91 -5.28
CA LYS A 110 -1.78 -0.99 -6.39
C LYS A 110 -3.18 -1.36 -5.90
N ALA A 111 -3.28 -2.31 -4.98
CA ALA A 111 -4.55 -2.68 -4.36
C ALA A 111 -5.17 -1.53 -3.54
N LEU A 112 -4.35 -0.78 -2.77
CA LEU A 112 -4.79 0.42 -2.05
C LEU A 112 -5.31 1.50 -3.00
N VAL A 113 -4.60 1.76 -4.10
CA VAL A 113 -4.98 2.78 -5.09
C VAL A 113 -6.23 2.37 -5.83
N SER A 114 -6.34 1.10 -6.25
CA SER A 114 -7.53 0.55 -6.90
C SER A 114 -8.76 0.73 -6.01
N ALA A 115 -8.68 0.29 -4.77
CA ALA A 115 -9.78 0.43 -3.82
C ALA A 115 -10.21 1.89 -3.55
N ARG A 116 -9.28 2.87 -3.70
CA ARG A 116 -9.62 4.29 -3.63
C ARG A 116 -10.34 4.80 -4.87
N LYS A 117 -10.00 4.29 -6.05
CA LYS A 117 -10.63 4.69 -7.33
C LYS A 117 -12.05 4.20 -7.45
N GLU A 118 -12.35 3.02 -6.91
CA GLU A 118 -13.69 2.44 -6.93
C GLU A 118 -14.66 3.14 -5.95
N PHE A 119 -14.14 3.83 -4.93
CA PHE A 119 -14.96 4.49 -3.92
C PHE A 119 -15.90 5.59 -4.49
N PRO A 120 -15.49 6.44 -5.43
CA PRO A 120 -16.38 7.39 -6.09
C PRO A 120 -17.53 6.72 -6.82
N LEU A 121 -17.29 5.64 -7.59
CA LEU A 121 -18.31 4.89 -8.30
C LEU A 121 -19.33 4.25 -7.35
N LEU A 122 -18.86 3.64 -6.26
CA LEU A 122 -19.70 3.12 -5.21
C LEU A 122 -20.60 4.24 -4.63
N THR A 123 -20.01 5.39 -4.34
CA THR A 123 -20.74 6.54 -3.80
C THR A 123 -21.78 7.08 -4.76
N GLU A 124 -21.49 7.16 -6.05
CA GLU A 124 -22.42 7.60 -7.09
C GLU A 124 -23.58 6.61 -7.23
N ASN A 125 -23.32 5.30 -7.25
CA ASN A 125 -24.36 4.29 -7.35
C ASN A 125 -25.26 4.27 -6.10
N ILE A 126 -24.72 4.50 -4.90
CA ILE A 126 -25.53 4.67 -3.69
C ILE A 126 -26.45 5.88 -3.80
N LYS A 127 -25.97 6.99 -4.39
CA LYS A 127 -26.80 8.18 -4.65
C LYS A 127 -27.93 7.88 -5.65
N LEU A 128 -27.66 7.09 -6.67
CA LEU A 128 -28.66 6.70 -7.67
C LEU A 128 -29.71 5.75 -7.08
N LEU A 129 -29.33 4.92 -6.12
CA LEU A 129 -30.27 3.97 -5.47
C LEU A 129 -31.25 4.65 -4.53
N HIS A 130 -30.94 5.84 -4.02
CA HIS A 130 -31.74 6.56 -3.02
C HIS A 130 -32.11 7.95 -3.51
N GLU A 131 -33.42 8.29 -3.49
CA GLU A 131 -33.91 9.65 -3.82
C GLU A 131 -33.32 10.72 -2.89
N ASP A 132 -33.15 10.40 -1.60
CA ASP A 132 -32.55 11.27 -0.58
C ASP A 132 -31.44 10.50 0.17
N PRO A 133 -30.21 10.43 -0.39
CA PRO A 133 -29.12 9.65 0.18
C PRO A 133 -28.63 10.25 1.50
N LYS A 134 -28.78 9.49 2.58
CA LYS A 134 -28.33 9.85 3.94
C LYS A 134 -26.93 9.30 4.21
N PRO A 135 -26.15 9.90 5.14
CA PRO A 135 -24.81 9.43 5.48
C PRO A 135 -24.73 7.95 5.88
N TYR A 136 -25.79 7.41 6.49
CA TYR A 136 -25.79 6.01 6.90
C TYR A 136 -25.92 5.04 5.71
N HIS A 137 -26.47 5.43 4.57
CA HIS A 137 -26.49 4.57 3.38
C HIS A 137 -25.05 4.25 2.93
N PHE A 138 -24.19 5.27 2.89
CA PHE A 138 -22.78 5.10 2.52
C PHE A 138 -22.01 4.29 3.56
N SER A 139 -22.22 4.56 4.84
CA SER A 139 -21.52 3.82 5.91
C SER A 139 -21.97 2.36 5.99
N ASN A 140 -23.26 2.09 5.75
CA ASN A 140 -23.78 0.72 5.78
C ASN A 140 -23.21 -0.15 4.66
N GLU A 141 -23.12 0.38 3.43
CA GLU A 141 -22.52 -0.36 2.31
C GLU A 141 -21.02 -0.65 2.58
N CYS A 142 -20.26 0.37 2.96
CA CYS A 142 -18.86 0.18 3.31
C CYS A 142 -18.67 -0.80 4.49
N ASP A 143 -19.51 -0.71 5.53
CA ASP A 143 -19.42 -1.58 6.69
C ASP A 143 -19.91 -3.00 6.40
N MET A 144 -20.83 -3.19 5.46
CA MET A 144 -21.22 -4.51 4.96
C MET A 144 -20.00 -5.24 4.38
N ILE A 145 -19.29 -4.59 3.46
CA ILE A 145 -18.08 -5.16 2.83
C ILE A 145 -16.98 -5.41 3.88
N ASN A 146 -16.75 -4.44 4.77
CA ASN A 146 -15.78 -4.58 5.86
C ASN A 146 -16.11 -5.80 6.74
N ARG A 147 -17.37 -5.97 7.13
CA ARG A 147 -17.78 -7.10 7.96
C ARG A 147 -17.66 -8.45 7.26
N LEU A 148 -17.90 -8.52 5.96
CA LEU A 148 -17.68 -9.73 5.19
C LEU A 148 -16.22 -10.16 5.17
N VAL A 149 -15.28 -9.21 5.01
CA VAL A 149 -13.85 -9.50 4.87
C VAL A 149 -13.13 -9.55 6.22
N LEU A 150 -13.44 -8.60 7.13
CA LEU A 150 -12.71 -8.42 8.39
C LEU A 150 -13.46 -8.97 9.60
N GLY A 151 -14.73 -9.38 9.44
CA GLY A 151 -15.61 -9.80 10.54
C GLY A 151 -16.13 -8.64 11.40
N MET A 152 -15.76 -7.39 11.10
CA MET A 152 -16.10 -6.21 11.90
C MET A 152 -16.23 -4.94 11.05
N SER A 153 -16.90 -3.92 11.59
CA SER A 153 -17.00 -2.61 10.96
C SER A 153 -15.68 -1.83 11.03
N ALA A 154 -15.52 -0.82 10.18
CA ALA A 154 -14.35 0.06 10.23
C ALA A 154 -14.19 0.76 11.60
N LYS A 155 -15.30 1.09 12.27
CA LYS A 155 -15.28 1.66 13.62
C LYS A 155 -14.70 0.69 14.65
N GLN A 156 -15.16 -0.56 14.63
CA GLN A 156 -14.67 -1.61 15.53
C GLN A 156 -13.21 -1.92 15.27
N PHE A 157 -12.79 -1.96 14.01
CA PHE A 157 -11.40 -2.17 13.64
C PHE A 157 -10.50 -1.05 14.16
N ARG A 158 -10.90 0.22 13.99
CA ARG A 158 -10.14 1.36 14.55
C ARG A 158 -9.99 1.27 16.06
N GLN A 159 -11.04 0.90 16.78
CA GLN A 159 -10.98 0.73 18.24
C GLN A 159 -10.04 -0.39 18.64
N ALA A 160 -10.09 -1.55 17.97
CA ALA A 160 -9.23 -2.70 18.27
C ALA A 160 -7.74 -2.43 18.02
N HIS A 161 -7.42 -1.55 17.07
CA HIS A 161 -6.04 -1.24 16.68
C HIS A 161 -5.56 0.15 17.13
N ASN A 162 -6.29 0.84 18.02
CA ASN A 162 -5.97 2.18 18.52
C ASN A 162 -5.72 3.21 17.42
N ILE A 163 -6.50 3.15 16.34
CA ILE A 163 -6.43 4.08 15.21
C ILE A 163 -7.36 5.28 15.51
N GLU A 164 -6.92 6.48 15.17
CA GLU A 164 -7.73 7.70 15.29
C GLU A 164 -9.08 7.56 14.55
N LYS A 165 -10.13 8.21 15.07
CA LYS A 165 -11.50 8.13 14.51
C LYS A 165 -11.56 8.49 13.01
N SER A 166 -10.76 9.45 12.57
CA SER A 166 -10.64 9.90 11.17
C SER A 166 -9.64 9.08 10.36
N GLY A 167 -8.89 8.18 10.99
CA GLY A 167 -7.83 7.39 10.36
C GLY A 167 -8.39 6.32 9.42
N SER A 168 -7.69 6.10 8.29
CA SER A 168 -7.98 4.98 7.40
C SER A 168 -7.54 3.67 8.05
N ILE A 169 -8.36 2.62 7.94
CA ILE A 169 -8.01 1.26 8.39
C ILE A 169 -7.10 0.54 7.39
N ARG A 170 -7.09 0.97 6.12
CA ARG A 170 -6.41 0.25 5.03
C ARG A 170 -4.92 0.00 5.25
N PRO A 171 -4.11 0.93 5.80
CA PRO A 171 -2.69 0.70 6.07
C PRO A 171 -2.40 -0.41 7.09
N TYR A 172 -3.41 -0.84 7.83
CA TYR A 172 -3.31 -1.86 8.88
C TYR A 172 -3.84 -3.24 8.45
N LEU A 173 -4.33 -3.34 7.21
CA LEU A 173 -4.86 -4.57 6.64
C LEU A 173 -3.76 -5.38 5.95
N THR A 174 -3.94 -6.69 5.88
CA THR A 174 -3.08 -7.56 5.08
C THR A 174 -3.36 -7.39 3.58
N ASP A 175 -2.40 -7.77 2.73
CA ASP A 175 -2.53 -7.72 1.27
C ASP A 175 -3.78 -8.48 0.80
N GLU A 176 -4.04 -9.64 1.39
CA GLU A 176 -5.21 -10.46 1.08
C GLU A 176 -6.52 -9.77 1.48
N GLN A 177 -6.58 -9.15 2.65
CA GLN A 177 -7.75 -8.38 3.08
C GLN A 177 -8.04 -7.21 2.15
N ILE A 178 -7.01 -6.48 1.73
CA ILE A 178 -7.15 -5.38 0.77
C ILE A 178 -7.63 -5.88 -0.58
N ARG A 179 -7.07 -6.98 -1.08
CA ARG A 179 -7.48 -7.61 -2.32
C ARG A 179 -8.96 -8.02 -2.29
N LEU A 180 -9.40 -8.65 -1.21
CA LEU A 180 -10.79 -9.08 -1.05
C LEU A 180 -11.74 -7.88 -0.93
N LEU A 181 -11.36 -6.83 -0.20
CA LEU A 181 -12.15 -5.59 -0.13
C LEU A 181 -12.32 -4.95 -1.51
N ASP A 182 -11.25 -4.86 -2.30
CA ASP A 182 -11.28 -4.30 -3.66
C ASP A 182 -12.19 -5.11 -4.59
N ILE A 183 -12.07 -6.44 -4.56
CA ILE A 183 -12.93 -7.33 -5.37
C ILE A 183 -14.40 -7.19 -4.98
N LEU A 184 -14.73 -7.18 -3.68
CA LEU A 184 -16.10 -7.05 -3.23
C LEU A 184 -16.67 -5.65 -3.50
N GLN A 185 -15.90 -4.59 -3.38
CA GLN A 185 -16.32 -3.24 -3.76
C GLN A 185 -16.69 -3.15 -5.24
N LYS A 186 -15.87 -3.71 -6.13
CA LYS A 186 -16.14 -3.76 -7.58
C LYS A 186 -17.40 -4.55 -7.89
N ALA A 187 -17.58 -5.68 -7.23
CA ALA A 187 -18.80 -6.51 -7.40
C ALA A 187 -20.04 -5.75 -6.91
N ASP A 188 -19.95 -5.04 -5.78
CA ASP A 188 -21.06 -4.30 -5.20
C ASP A 188 -21.46 -3.08 -6.04
N VAL A 189 -20.52 -2.40 -6.69
CA VAL A 189 -20.81 -1.33 -7.65
C VAL A 189 -21.78 -1.78 -8.73
N GLY A 190 -21.60 -3.01 -9.26
CA GLY A 190 -22.53 -3.60 -10.24
C GLY A 190 -23.86 -4.07 -9.61
N LEU A 191 -23.78 -4.64 -8.43
CA LEU A 191 -24.96 -5.15 -7.72
C LEU A 191 -25.89 -4.03 -7.22
N LEU A 192 -25.39 -2.87 -6.86
CA LEU A 192 -26.22 -1.72 -6.44
C LEU A 192 -27.26 -1.34 -7.50
N ILE A 193 -26.93 -1.47 -8.78
CA ILE A 193 -27.86 -1.18 -9.89
C ILE A 193 -28.79 -2.37 -10.14
N ALA A 194 -28.27 -3.60 -10.09
CA ALA A 194 -29.00 -4.81 -10.48
C ALA A 194 -29.87 -5.39 -9.36
N VAL A 195 -29.52 -5.19 -8.10
CA VAL A 195 -30.16 -5.77 -6.91
C VAL A 195 -30.34 -4.68 -5.85
N PRO A 196 -31.43 -3.89 -5.89
CA PRO A 196 -31.64 -2.79 -4.95
C PRO A 196 -31.74 -3.20 -3.47
N ASP A 197 -32.18 -4.43 -3.20
CA ASP A 197 -32.33 -4.94 -1.83
C ASP A 197 -30.98 -5.21 -1.16
N PHE A 198 -30.76 -4.59 -0.01
CA PHE A 198 -29.50 -4.63 0.75
C PHE A 198 -29.14 -6.05 1.23
N GLU A 199 -30.12 -6.80 1.77
CA GLU A 199 -29.84 -8.13 2.31
C GLU A 199 -29.53 -9.14 1.18
N GLN A 200 -30.19 -9.01 0.03
CA GLN A 200 -29.87 -9.82 -1.14
C GLN A 200 -28.47 -9.53 -1.65
N ARG A 201 -28.07 -8.24 -1.78
CA ARG A 201 -26.69 -7.88 -2.16
C ARG A 201 -25.66 -8.47 -1.21
N LYS A 202 -25.89 -8.33 0.09
CA LYS A 202 -25.02 -8.90 1.11
C LYS A 202 -24.87 -10.42 0.97
N GLN A 203 -25.96 -11.12 0.66
CA GLN A 203 -25.92 -12.58 0.44
C GLN A 203 -25.16 -12.93 -0.84
N HIS A 204 -25.33 -12.18 -1.93
CA HIS A 204 -24.56 -12.35 -3.16
C HIS A 204 -23.06 -12.16 -2.93
N LEU A 205 -22.66 -11.09 -2.25
CA LEU A 205 -21.26 -10.81 -1.92
C LEU A 205 -20.66 -11.85 -0.99
N LYS A 206 -21.42 -12.34 -0.01
CA LYS A 206 -21.00 -13.43 0.88
C LYS A 206 -20.73 -14.72 0.09
N ASN A 207 -21.64 -15.10 -0.79
CA ASN A 207 -21.49 -16.29 -1.63
C ASN A 207 -20.29 -16.16 -2.59
N TYR A 208 -20.07 -14.95 -3.12
CA TYR A 208 -18.91 -14.67 -3.96
C TYR A 208 -17.60 -14.79 -3.18
N LEU A 209 -17.53 -14.23 -1.96
CA LEU A 209 -16.36 -14.34 -1.08
C LEU A 209 -16.03 -15.81 -0.79
N LEU A 210 -17.00 -16.64 -0.46
CA LEU A 210 -16.79 -18.07 -0.23
C LEU A 210 -16.17 -18.78 -1.44
N LYS A 211 -16.65 -18.47 -2.66
CA LYS A 211 -16.08 -19.02 -3.89
C LYS A 211 -14.64 -18.57 -4.14
N LEU A 212 -14.29 -17.32 -3.77
CA LEU A 212 -12.93 -16.82 -3.89
C LEU A 212 -11.98 -17.55 -2.93
N GLN A 213 -12.42 -17.77 -1.68
CA GLN A 213 -11.63 -18.48 -0.67
C GLN A 213 -11.41 -19.96 -1.03
N GLN A 214 -12.39 -20.63 -1.62
CA GLN A 214 -12.24 -22.02 -2.07
C GLN A 214 -11.25 -22.20 -3.24
N LYS A 215 -11.04 -21.16 -4.06
CA LYS A 215 -10.07 -21.22 -5.18
C LYS A 215 -8.62 -20.97 -4.77
N THR A 216 -8.40 -20.45 -3.57
CA THR A 216 -7.07 -20.13 -3.02
C THR A 216 -6.57 -21.16 -2.01
N ALA A 217 -7.40 -22.10 -1.60
CA ALA A 217 -7.06 -23.27 -0.76
C ALA A 217 -6.70 -24.47 -1.65
#